data_42d12e6ebbf8b1536a411e8eb21eeab0
#
_entry.id   42d12e6ebbf8b1536a411e8eb21eeab0
#
_cell.length_a   1.000
_cell.length_b   1.000
_cell.length_c   1.000
_cell.angle_alpha   90.00
_cell.angle_beta   90.00
_cell.angle_gamma   90.00
#
_symmetry.space_group_name_H-M   'P 1'
#
loop_
_entity.id
_entity.type
_entity.pdbx_description
1 polymer ?
#
loop_
_entity_poly.entity_id
_entity_poly.type
_entity_poly.pdbx_seq_one_letter_code
_entity_poly.pdbx_strand_id
1 'polypeptide(L)'
;MKTKYFIYPLLMFSGLCACTPDEDELVDFSDFQIAKVELGADHRQLIADGISTLTLNPMLYQPYKIQTDDGRDTIVYGKIPVDRLAEGTVQYFLEDGTPLKEGKYRTTDLSKSEQGFYVTANGLKSDVFKVSIREPFAEDAYETITYPVVFHLIQDKTKVELGQGVGADIVNYAFNTIYNCFARTAAFSPNGADTKIRFRLAEYDPNGRKMEEKGINRYSLSTSDLNNLNPEKIKNNPKICWDYKRYLNIWIVENMGNSVSTPHYILNTADLNQIQGVSFEQLSLEEIEKQEYSLTDIGLIYGARDFAIEDVGYPTQMG
;
A
#
# COMPACT_ATOMS: atom_id res chain seq x y z
N MET A 1 -74.28 51.34 -9.22
CA MET A 1 -73.15 50.97 -9.99
C MET A 1 -72.31 49.95 -9.20
N LYS A 2 -72.34 48.70 -9.58
CA LYS A 2 -71.58 47.61 -8.90
C LYS A 2 -70.40 47.23 -9.77
N THR A 3 -69.18 47.55 -9.35
CA THR A 3 -67.92 47.17 -10.06
C THR A 3 -67.53 45.76 -9.61
N LYS A 4 -67.56 44.81 -10.54
CA LYS A 4 -67.07 43.43 -10.32
C LYS A 4 -65.59 43.41 -10.57
N TYR A 5 -64.78 43.06 -9.56
CA TYR A 5 -63.31 42.70 -9.73
C TYR A 5 -63.25 41.23 -10.11
N PHE A 6 -62.66 40.98 -11.29
CA PHE A 6 -62.27 39.67 -11.76
C PHE A 6 -60.87 39.38 -11.24
N ILE A 7 -60.73 38.41 -10.36
CA ILE A 7 -59.46 37.90 -9.91
C ILE A 7 -59.11 36.68 -10.79
N TYR A 8 -58.07 36.83 -11.62
CA TYR A 8 -57.48 35.70 -12.33
C TYR A 8 -56.55 34.96 -11.37
N PRO A 9 -56.67 33.63 -11.17
CA PRO A 9 -55.66 32.86 -10.48
C PRO A 9 -54.49 32.60 -11.46
N LEU A 10 -53.35 33.17 -11.15
CA LEU A 10 -52.08 32.86 -11.79
C LEU A 10 -51.63 31.47 -11.35
N LEU A 11 -51.87 30.45 -12.19
CA LEU A 11 -51.32 29.12 -12.02
C LEU A 11 -49.84 29.16 -12.31
N MET A 12 -49.02 29.25 -11.24
CA MET A 12 -47.61 28.92 -11.32
C MET A 12 -47.45 27.41 -11.53
N PHE A 13 -47.14 27.02 -12.74
CA PHE A 13 -46.60 25.72 -13.05
C PHE A 13 -45.14 25.70 -12.55
N SER A 14 -44.94 25.28 -11.32
CA SER A 14 -43.65 24.86 -10.84
C SER A 14 -43.35 23.50 -11.49
N GLY A 15 -42.61 23.55 -12.60
CA GLY A 15 -41.97 22.35 -13.20
C GLY A 15 -41.00 21.76 -12.19
N LEU A 16 -41.46 20.77 -11.44
CA LEU A 16 -40.56 19.83 -10.78
C LEU A 16 -39.90 19.03 -11.89
N CYS A 17 -38.68 19.45 -12.31
CA CYS A 17 -37.74 18.53 -12.90
C CYS A 17 -37.39 17.52 -11.82
N ALA A 18 -38.20 16.45 -11.74
CA ALA A 18 -37.75 15.23 -11.15
C ALA A 18 -36.62 14.74 -12.05
N CYS A 19 -35.34 14.98 -11.64
CA CYS A 19 -34.30 14.11 -12.05
C CYS A 19 -34.68 12.74 -11.47
N THR A 20 -35.29 11.90 -12.32
CA THR A 20 -35.21 10.47 -12.07
C THR A 20 -33.74 10.15 -11.97
N PRO A 21 -33.24 9.60 -10.85
CA PRO A 21 -31.92 8.99 -10.92
C PRO A 21 -32.02 8.01 -12.08
N ASP A 22 -31.04 8.07 -13.01
CA ASP A 22 -30.81 6.97 -13.90
C ASP A 22 -30.82 5.73 -13.00
N GLU A 23 -31.82 4.90 -13.15
CA GLU A 23 -31.76 3.56 -12.63
C GLU A 23 -30.53 3.00 -13.33
N ASP A 24 -29.39 2.91 -12.61
CA ASP A 24 -28.27 2.10 -13.02
C ASP A 24 -28.91 0.76 -13.38
N GLU A 25 -29.03 0.48 -14.69
CA GLU A 25 -29.44 -0.83 -15.15
C GLU A 25 -28.54 -1.79 -14.40
N LEU A 26 -29.13 -2.54 -13.47
CA LEU A 26 -28.43 -3.61 -12.78
C LEU A 26 -27.98 -4.57 -13.88
N VAL A 27 -26.77 -4.38 -14.36
CA VAL A 27 -26.17 -5.27 -15.35
C VAL A 27 -26.20 -6.65 -14.73
N ASP A 28 -27.00 -7.55 -15.30
CA ASP A 28 -27.03 -8.93 -14.87
C ASP A 28 -25.64 -9.52 -15.17
N PHE A 29 -24.85 -9.67 -14.13
CA PHE A 29 -23.48 -10.16 -14.22
C PHE A 29 -23.40 -11.64 -14.61
N SER A 30 -24.52 -12.32 -14.79
CA SER A 30 -24.55 -13.71 -15.32
C SER A 30 -24.20 -13.80 -16.80
N ASP A 31 -24.29 -12.70 -17.56
CA ASP A 31 -24.13 -12.66 -19.02
C ASP A 31 -22.80 -12.06 -19.52
N PHE A 32 -21.77 -12.02 -18.68
CA PHE A 32 -20.45 -11.54 -19.14
C PHE A 32 -19.90 -12.37 -20.32
N GLN A 33 -19.71 -11.72 -21.46
CA GLN A 33 -19.03 -12.32 -22.60
C GLN A 33 -17.50 -12.19 -22.43
N ILE A 34 -16.91 -13.16 -21.77
CA ILE A 34 -15.44 -13.19 -21.64
C ILE A 34 -14.84 -13.40 -23.01
N ALA A 35 -14.07 -12.41 -23.50
CA ALA A 35 -13.40 -12.45 -24.79
C ALA A 35 -11.87 -12.51 -24.70
N LYS A 36 -11.32 -12.21 -23.53
CA LYS A 36 -9.89 -12.28 -23.27
C LYS A 36 -9.63 -12.68 -21.83
N VAL A 37 -8.61 -13.51 -21.63
CA VAL A 37 -8.16 -13.99 -20.31
C VAL A 37 -6.67 -13.75 -20.22
N GLU A 38 -6.24 -13.06 -19.15
CA GLU A 38 -4.84 -12.88 -18.80
C GLU A 38 -4.61 -13.39 -17.37
N LEU A 39 -3.36 -13.70 -17.05
CA LEU A 39 -2.98 -14.14 -15.72
C LEU A 39 -1.82 -13.29 -15.21
N GLY A 40 -1.95 -12.80 -13.99
CA GLY A 40 -0.89 -12.28 -13.16
C GLY A 40 -0.82 -13.00 -11.83
N ALA A 41 0.01 -12.52 -10.92
CA ALA A 41 0.06 -12.98 -9.55
C ALA A 41 0.44 -11.81 -8.62
N ASP A 42 0.26 -12.01 -7.31
CA ASP A 42 0.71 -11.07 -6.28
C ASP A 42 2.24 -10.92 -6.26
N HIS A 43 2.97 -11.96 -6.68
CA HIS A 43 4.43 -11.98 -6.73
C HIS A 43 4.94 -12.63 -8.03
N ARG A 44 6.17 -12.30 -8.42
CA ARG A 44 6.89 -12.98 -9.52
C ARG A 44 7.95 -13.97 -9.02
N GLN A 45 8.06 -14.11 -7.72
CA GLN A 45 9.00 -14.99 -7.06
C GLN A 45 8.32 -15.68 -5.88
N LEU A 46 8.54 -16.97 -5.69
CA LEU A 46 8.02 -17.75 -4.59
C LEU A 46 9.17 -18.45 -3.87
N ILE A 47 9.19 -18.34 -2.54
CA ILE A 47 10.13 -19.09 -1.70
C ILE A 47 9.57 -20.50 -1.47
N ALA A 48 10.38 -21.51 -1.74
CA ALA A 48 10.00 -22.92 -1.59
C ALA A 48 10.12 -23.39 -0.14
N ASP A 49 9.46 -22.69 0.79
CA ASP A 49 9.47 -22.99 2.23
C ASP A 49 8.23 -23.77 2.69
N GLY A 50 7.29 -24.06 1.78
CA GLY A 50 6.01 -24.71 2.08
C GLY A 50 5.01 -23.85 2.84
N ILE A 51 5.38 -22.63 3.19
CA ILE A 51 4.55 -21.66 3.94
C ILE A 51 4.13 -20.49 3.04
N SER A 52 5.09 -19.92 2.31
CA SER A 52 4.86 -18.84 1.35
C SER A 52 3.84 -19.26 0.30
N THR A 53 2.87 -18.39 0.05
CA THR A 53 1.75 -18.68 -0.85
C THR A 53 1.74 -17.69 -1.98
N LEU A 54 1.83 -18.16 -3.20
CA LEU A 54 1.55 -17.39 -4.40
C LEU A 54 0.05 -17.35 -4.61
N THR A 55 -0.49 -16.14 -4.87
CA THR A 55 -1.90 -15.96 -5.25
C THR A 55 -1.97 -15.50 -6.70
N LEU A 56 -2.65 -16.28 -7.51
CA LEU A 56 -2.86 -16.01 -8.93
C LEU A 56 -4.01 -15.02 -9.11
N ASN A 57 -3.80 -13.98 -9.90
CA ASN A 57 -4.76 -12.90 -10.16
C ASN A 57 -5.21 -12.96 -11.62
N PRO A 58 -6.36 -13.57 -11.94
CA PRO A 58 -6.90 -13.60 -13.28
C PRO A 58 -7.44 -12.23 -13.66
N MET A 59 -7.22 -11.83 -14.90
CA MET A 59 -7.79 -10.62 -15.50
C MET A 59 -8.63 -11.03 -16.69
N LEU A 60 -9.94 -10.82 -16.58
CA LEU A 60 -10.92 -11.18 -17.58
C LEU A 60 -11.45 -9.91 -18.23
N TYR A 61 -11.72 -9.98 -19.53
CA TYR A 61 -12.16 -8.83 -20.29
C TYR A 61 -13.33 -9.17 -21.20
N GLN A 62 -14.26 -8.23 -21.30
CA GLN A 62 -15.35 -8.26 -22.28
C GLN A 62 -15.20 -7.15 -23.29
N PRO A 63 -15.63 -7.35 -24.54
CA PRO A 63 -15.56 -6.34 -25.58
C PRO A 63 -16.72 -5.37 -25.45
N TYR A 64 -16.43 -4.07 -25.65
CA TYR A 64 -17.41 -3.01 -25.81
C TYR A 64 -17.20 -2.33 -27.15
N LYS A 65 -18.28 -2.05 -27.87
CA LYS A 65 -18.22 -1.16 -29.04
C LYS A 65 -18.33 0.28 -28.55
N ILE A 66 -17.37 1.09 -28.93
CA ILE A 66 -17.43 2.53 -28.71
C ILE A 66 -17.27 3.24 -30.06
N GLN A 67 -17.89 4.41 -30.19
CA GLN A 67 -17.66 5.30 -31.31
C GLN A 67 -16.58 6.31 -30.91
N THR A 68 -15.53 6.41 -31.71
CA THR A 68 -14.46 7.39 -31.50
C THR A 68 -14.92 8.79 -31.94
N ASP A 69 -14.23 9.85 -31.52
CA ASP A 69 -14.59 11.24 -31.81
C ASP A 69 -14.64 11.54 -33.32
N ASP A 70 -13.93 10.76 -34.13
CA ASP A 70 -13.96 10.82 -35.61
C ASP A 70 -15.05 9.96 -36.27
N GLY A 71 -15.97 9.42 -35.45
CA GLY A 71 -17.15 8.67 -35.89
C GLY A 71 -16.89 7.22 -36.29
N ARG A 72 -15.69 6.68 -36.04
CA ARG A 72 -15.39 5.26 -36.32
C ARG A 72 -15.77 4.36 -35.17
N ASP A 73 -16.37 3.22 -35.45
CA ASP A 73 -16.60 2.17 -34.47
C ASP A 73 -15.28 1.48 -34.13
N THR A 74 -15.01 1.35 -32.84
CA THR A 74 -13.87 0.57 -32.33
C THR A 74 -14.30 -0.35 -31.22
N ILE A 75 -13.51 -1.40 -30.96
CA ILE A 75 -13.74 -2.33 -29.84
C ILE A 75 -12.71 -2.02 -28.75
N VAL A 76 -13.21 -1.75 -27.56
CA VAL A 76 -12.39 -1.64 -26.34
C VAL A 76 -12.71 -2.81 -25.41
N TYR A 77 -11.75 -3.15 -24.56
CA TYR A 77 -11.89 -4.25 -23.61
C TYR A 77 -11.99 -3.69 -22.19
N GLY A 78 -13.12 -3.92 -21.53
CA GLY A 78 -13.32 -3.58 -20.12
C GLY A 78 -13.06 -4.79 -19.23
N LYS A 79 -12.47 -4.54 -18.06
CA LYS A 79 -12.25 -5.60 -17.05
C LYS A 79 -13.57 -6.07 -16.45
N ILE A 80 -13.68 -7.38 -16.28
CA ILE A 80 -14.78 -8.02 -15.56
C ILE A 80 -14.34 -8.23 -14.11
N PRO A 81 -15.12 -7.77 -13.10
CA PRO A 81 -14.87 -8.09 -11.70
C PRO A 81 -15.01 -9.61 -11.46
N VAL A 82 -13.94 -10.26 -11.07
CA VAL A 82 -13.89 -11.74 -10.92
C VAL A 82 -14.80 -12.22 -9.79
N ASP A 83 -14.94 -11.42 -8.74
CA ASP A 83 -15.79 -11.66 -7.57
C ASP A 83 -17.30 -11.67 -7.88
N ARG A 84 -17.69 -11.19 -9.06
CA ARG A 84 -19.08 -11.18 -9.54
C ARG A 84 -19.42 -12.35 -10.47
N LEU A 85 -18.44 -13.17 -10.79
CA LEU A 85 -18.65 -14.35 -11.63
C LEU A 85 -19.18 -15.51 -10.79
N ALA A 86 -19.92 -16.41 -11.45
CA ALA A 86 -20.36 -17.66 -10.81
C ALA A 86 -19.15 -18.47 -10.38
N GLU A 87 -19.26 -19.15 -9.25
CA GLU A 87 -18.23 -20.05 -8.74
C GLU A 87 -17.84 -21.11 -9.78
N GLY A 88 -16.55 -21.34 -9.97
CA GLY A 88 -16.04 -22.29 -10.96
C GLY A 88 -15.90 -21.76 -12.38
N THR A 89 -16.34 -20.52 -12.68
CA THR A 89 -16.14 -19.90 -13.99
C THR A 89 -14.65 -19.77 -14.33
N VAL A 90 -13.82 -19.48 -13.34
CA VAL A 90 -12.37 -19.38 -13.46
C VAL A 90 -11.72 -20.62 -12.84
N GLN A 91 -10.89 -21.28 -13.61
CA GLN A 91 -10.17 -22.47 -13.16
C GLN A 91 -8.66 -22.24 -13.33
N TYR A 92 -7.90 -22.63 -12.33
CA TYR A 92 -6.46 -22.38 -12.24
C TYR A 92 -5.69 -23.67 -12.39
N PHE A 93 -4.55 -23.61 -13.08
CA PHE A 93 -3.73 -24.78 -13.38
C PHE A 93 -2.24 -24.45 -13.30
N LEU A 94 -1.46 -25.47 -12.97
CA LEU A 94 -0.03 -25.50 -13.30
C LEU A 94 0.13 -25.65 -14.82
N GLU A 95 1.30 -25.33 -15.35
CA GLU A 95 1.62 -25.45 -16.77
C GLU A 95 1.42 -26.88 -17.30
N ASP A 96 1.64 -27.89 -16.46
CA ASP A 96 1.43 -29.32 -16.78
C ASP A 96 -0.05 -29.76 -16.76
N GLY A 97 -0.96 -28.86 -16.46
CA GLY A 97 -2.40 -29.14 -16.40
C GLY A 97 -2.91 -29.58 -15.03
N THR A 98 -2.07 -29.64 -14.01
CA THR A 98 -2.51 -29.94 -12.64
C THR A 98 -3.40 -28.80 -12.10
N PRO A 99 -4.64 -29.12 -11.65
CA PRO A 99 -5.56 -28.09 -11.16
C PRO A 99 -5.10 -27.51 -9.82
N LEU A 100 -5.33 -26.22 -9.63
CA LEU A 100 -5.06 -25.50 -8.38
C LEU A 100 -6.35 -25.06 -7.72
N LYS A 101 -6.40 -25.22 -6.41
CA LYS A 101 -7.53 -24.74 -5.61
C LYS A 101 -7.38 -23.23 -5.34
N GLU A 102 -8.44 -22.47 -5.63
CA GLU A 102 -8.53 -21.03 -5.32
C GLU A 102 -7.38 -20.15 -5.90
N GLY A 103 -6.69 -20.65 -6.93
CA GLY A 103 -5.55 -19.92 -7.50
C GLY A 103 -4.36 -19.74 -6.54
N LYS A 104 -4.26 -20.56 -5.50
CA LYS A 104 -3.17 -20.52 -4.51
C LYS A 104 -2.19 -21.64 -4.73
N TYR A 105 -0.89 -21.33 -4.66
CA TYR A 105 0.18 -22.29 -4.83
C TYR A 105 1.24 -22.16 -3.75
N ARG A 106 1.69 -23.30 -3.23
CA ARG A 106 2.81 -23.45 -2.29
C ARG A 106 3.70 -24.59 -2.74
N THR A 107 4.98 -24.53 -2.45
CA THR A 107 5.90 -25.61 -2.79
C THR A 107 7.07 -25.69 -1.80
N THR A 108 7.67 -26.87 -1.73
CA THR A 108 9.00 -27.13 -1.16
C THR A 108 9.93 -27.70 -2.22
N ASP A 109 9.44 -27.83 -3.46
CA ASP A 109 10.18 -28.45 -4.56
C ASP A 109 11.15 -27.43 -5.20
N LEU A 110 12.43 -27.71 -5.10
CA LEU A 110 13.52 -26.95 -5.68
C LEU A 110 14.07 -27.58 -6.98
N SER A 111 13.42 -28.65 -7.47
CA SER A 111 13.84 -29.30 -8.72
C SER A 111 13.66 -28.40 -9.95
N LYS A 112 12.81 -27.40 -9.83
CA LYS A 112 12.52 -26.40 -10.87
C LYS A 112 12.88 -25.00 -10.37
N SER A 113 13.57 -24.23 -11.19
CA SER A 113 13.87 -22.80 -10.94
C SER A 113 12.69 -21.90 -11.26
N GLU A 114 11.72 -22.37 -12.05
CA GLU A 114 10.51 -21.65 -12.42
C GLU A 114 9.31 -22.60 -12.42
N GLN A 115 8.13 -22.06 -12.09
CA GLN A 115 6.85 -22.73 -12.22
C GLN A 115 5.92 -21.90 -13.11
N GLY A 116 5.36 -22.52 -14.14
CA GLY A 116 4.36 -21.92 -15.00
C GLY A 116 2.94 -22.17 -14.51
N PHE A 117 2.05 -21.20 -14.77
CA PHE A 117 0.64 -21.22 -14.41
C PHE A 117 -0.20 -20.70 -15.56
N TYR A 118 -1.43 -21.17 -15.67
CA TYR A 118 -2.44 -20.60 -16.55
C TYR A 118 -3.82 -20.68 -15.92
N VAL A 119 -4.75 -19.90 -16.44
CA VAL A 119 -6.16 -19.97 -16.07
C VAL A 119 -7.03 -20.22 -17.29
N THR A 120 -8.19 -20.80 -17.05
CA THR A 120 -9.23 -20.93 -18.05
C THR A 120 -10.53 -20.29 -17.56
N ALA A 121 -11.27 -19.67 -18.48
CA ALA A 121 -12.59 -19.14 -18.22
C ALA A 121 -13.44 -19.22 -19.50
N ASN A 122 -14.63 -19.80 -19.45
CA ASN A 122 -15.54 -20.00 -20.60
C ASN A 122 -14.84 -20.58 -21.83
N GLY A 123 -13.97 -21.57 -21.63
CA GLY A 123 -13.25 -22.23 -22.74
C GLY A 123 -12.04 -21.45 -23.28
N LEU A 124 -11.82 -20.23 -22.83
CA LEU A 124 -10.61 -19.47 -23.15
C LEU A 124 -9.50 -19.83 -22.16
N LYS A 125 -8.26 -19.76 -22.62
CA LYS A 125 -7.06 -20.03 -21.84
C LYS A 125 -6.12 -18.82 -21.88
N SER A 126 -5.53 -18.45 -20.76
CA SER A 126 -4.48 -17.43 -20.72
C SER A 126 -3.16 -17.95 -21.27
N ASP A 127 -2.25 -17.02 -21.59
CA ASP A 127 -0.84 -17.36 -21.72
C ASP A 127 -0.30 -17.92 -20.39
N VAL A 128 0.82 -18.65 -20.48
CA VAL A 128 1.51 -19.18 -19.30
C VAL A 128 2.23 -18.04 -18.58
N PHE A 129 1.87 -17.82 -17.34
CA PHE A 129 2.55 -16.91 -16.43
C PHE A 129 3.59 -17.67 -15.62
N LYS A 130 4.85 -17.23 -15.65
CA LYS A 130 5.97 -17.89 -14.98
C LYS A 130 6.39 -17.14 -13.72
N VAL A 131 6.68 -17.92 -12.68
CA VAL A 131 7.16 -17.44 -11.38
C VAL A 131 8.46 -18.16 -11.04
N SER A 132 9.48 -17.42 -10.64
CA SER A 132 10.75 -17.98 -10.18
C SER A 132 10.58 -18.67 -8.82
N ILE A 133 11.14 -19.86 -8.68
CA ILE A 133 11.19 -20.59 -7.41
C ILE A 133 12.56 -20.35 -6.77
N ARG A 134 12.54 -19.95 -5.50
CA ARG A 134 13.73 -19.64 -4.73
C ARG A 134 13.89 -20.54 -3.53
N GLU A 135 15.14 -20.85 -3.23
CA GLU A 135 15.50 -21.56 -2.02
C GLU A 135 15.18 -20.72 -0.79
N PRO A 136 14.65 -21.32 0.29
CA PRO A 136 14.49 -20.63 1.56
C PRO A 136 15.84 -20.17 2.10
N PHE A 137 15.86 -19.02 2.72
CA PHE A 137 17.05 -18.59 3.45
C PHE A 137 17.31 -19.57 4.61
N ALA A 138 18.56 -19.99 4.77
CA ALA A 138 18.96 -20.74 5.94
C ALA A 138 18.73 -19.86 7.19
N GLU A 139 18.11 -20.41 8.25
CA GLU A 139 17.76 -19.63 9.44
C GLU A 139 18.97 -18.98 10.14
N ASP A 140 20.15 -19.58 9.98
CA ASP A 140 21.43 -19.15 10.53
C ASP A 140 22.27 -18.30 9.56
N ALA A 141 21.80 -18.07 8.32
CA ALA A 141 22.56 -17.31 7.31
C ALA A 141 22.73 -15.82 7.66
N TYR A 142 21.87 -15.28 8.53
CA TYR A 142 21.87 -13.86 8.88
C TYR A 142 21.71 -13.66 10.36
N GLU A 143 22.53 -12.79 10.94
CA GLU A 143 22.34 -12.33 12.31
C GLU A 143 21.13 -11.42 12.43
N THR A 144 20.45 -11.51 13.57
CA THR A 144 19.33 -10.61 13.87
C THR A 144 19.87 -9.23 14.24
N ILE A 145 19.49 -8.21 13.48
CA ILE A 145 19.83 -6.82 13.76
C ILE A 145 18.67 -6.17 14.50
N THR A 146 18.94 -5.50 15.61
CA THR A 146 17.92 -4.76 16.37
C THR A 146 18.15 -3.25 16.25
N TYR A 147 17.14 -2.53 15.77
CA TYR A 147 17.22 -1.10 15.49
C TYR A 147 16.30 -0.30 16.44
N PRO A 148 16.79 0.74 17.12
CA PRO A 148 15.94 1.62 17.92
C PRO A 148 15.07 2.50 17.03
N VAL A 149 13.78 2.56 17.31
CA VAL A 149 12.80 3.42 16.62
C VAL A 149 12.39 4.55 17.52
N VAL A 150 12.30 5.75 16.96
CA VAL A 150 11.74 6.92 17.64
C VAL A 150 10.66 7.54 16.76
N PHE A 151 9.51 7.79 17.37
CA PHE A 151 8.40 8.51 16.79
C PHE A 151 8.47 9.97 17.25
N HIS A 152 8.70 10.89 16.34
CA HIS A 152 8.67 12.31 16.60
C HIS A 152 7.26 12.84 16.34
N LEU A 153 6.52 13.12 17.42
CA LEU A 153 5.18 13.67 17.31
C LEU A 153 5.26 15.18 17.23
N ILE A 154 5.08 15.73 16.02
CA ILE A 154 5.17 17.17 15.75
C ILE A 154 3.76 17.74 15.69
N GLN A 155 3.36 18.45 16.73
CA GLN A 155 1.97 18.78 16.99
C GLN A 155 1.77 20.28 17.30
N ASP A 156 0.55 20.75 17.10
CA ASP A 156 0.15 22.08 17.53
C ASP A 156 0.16 22.16 19.07
N LYS A 157 0.90 23.14 19.58
CA LYS A 157 1.04 23.35 21.01
C LYS A 157 -0.30 23.53 21.74
N THR A 158 -1.22 24.28 21.12
CA THR A 158 -2.55 24.54 21.71
C THR A 158 -3.37 23.27 21.83
N LYS A 159 -3.32 22.40 20.82
CA LYS A 159 -4.04 21.12 20.86
C LYS A 159 -3.45 20.16 21.89
N VAL A 160 -2.13 20.11 22.00
CA VAL A 160 -1.46 19.30 23.04
C VAL A 160 -1.87 19.78 24.44
N GLU A 161 -1.91 21.08 24.69
CA GLU A 161 -2.36 21.65 25.96
C GLU A 161 -3.84 21.32 26.27
N LEU A 162 -4.66 21.10 25.23
CA LEU A 162 -6.06 20.68 25.37
C LEU A 162 -6.22 19.14 25.45
N GLY A 163 -5.14 18.38 25.48
CA GLY A 163 -5.20 16.90 25.54
C GLY A 163 -5.63 16.23 24.22
N GLN A 164 -5.57 16.97 23.09
CA GLN A 164 -5.98 16.49 21.76
C GLN A 164 -4.80 16.00 20.90
N GLY A 165 -3.70 15.66 21.53
CA GLY A 165 -2.52 15.13 20.82
C GLY A 165 -2.61 13.65 20.52
N VAL A 166 -1.71 13.17 19.65
CA VAL A 166 -1.57 11.73 19.36
C VAL A 166 -1.17 10.98 20.61
N GLY A 167 -1.93 9.97 20.98
CA GLY A 167 -1.71 9.13 22.16
C GLY A 167 -0.54 8.15 21.98
N ALA A 168 0.00 7.69 23.09
CA ALA A 168 1.06 6.66 23.11
C ALA A 168 0.54 5.29 22.64
N ASP A 169 -0.73 5.01 22.83
CA ASP A 169 -1.42 3.79 22.40
C ASP A 169 -1.40 3.63 20.87
N ILE A 170 -1.67 4.72 20.13
CA ILE A 170 -1.61 4.75 18.66
C ILE A 170 -0.18 4.47 18.19
N VAL A 171 0.81 5.09 18.83
CA VAL A 171 2.23 4.85 18.51
C VAL A 171 2.63 3.40 18.78
N ASN A 172 2.19 2.84 19.89
CA ASN A 172 2.47 1.45 20.24
C ASN A 172 1.79 0.48 19.28
N TYR A 173 0.56 0.77 18.83
CA TYR A 173 -0.12 -0.02 17.82
C TYR A 173 0.66 -0.03 16.49
N ALA A 174 1.06 1.14 16.01
CA ALA A 174 1.84 1.28 14.79
C ALA A 174 3.21 0.57 14.88
N PHE A 175 3.89 0.73 16.02
CA PHE A 175 5.15 0.04 16.28
C PHE A 175 4.99 -1.48 16.24
N ASN A 176 3.95 -2.02 16.88
CA ASN A 176 3.69 -3.46 16.87
C ASN A 176 3.37 -3.97 15.46
N THR A 177 2.67 -3.18 14.64
CA THR A 177 2.39 -3.51 13.24
C THR A 177 3.68 -3.62 12.45
N ILE A 178 4.55 -2.62 12.53
CA ILE A 178 5.87 -2.64 11.86
C ILE A 178 6.68 -3.86 12.32
N TYR A 179 6.79 -4.07 13.63
CA TYR A 179 7.54 -5.18 14.19
C TYR A 179 7.04 -6.52 13.65
N ASN A 180 5.73 -6.74 13.67
CA ASN A 180 5.13 -8.00 13.22
C ASN A 180 5.32 -8.25 11.74
N CYS A 181 5.26 -7.20 10.90
CA CYS A 181 5.53 -7.33 9.47
C CYS A 181 6.97 -7.80 9.22
N PHE A 182 7.95 -7.16 9.82
CA PHE A 182 9.37 -7.49 9.63
C PHE A 182 9.76 -8.83 10.26
N ALA A 183 9.16 -9.22 11.36
CA ALA A 183 9.37 -10.50 12.01
C ALA A 183 8.53 -11.64 11.42
N ARG A 184 7.72 -11.37 10.40
CA ARG A 184 6.77 -12.33 9.79
C ARG A 184 5.79 -12.96 10.81
N THR A 185 5.39 -12.22 11.80
CA THR A 185 4.39 -12.69 12.78
C THR A 185 2.97 -12.16 12.50
N ALA A 186 2.83 -11.26 11.53
CA ALA A 186 1.55 -10.69 11.14
C ALA A 186 0.70 -11.69 10.34
N ALA A 187 -0.52 -11.94 10.79
CA ALA A 187 -1.45 -12.87 10.15
C ALA A 187 -1.85 -12.43 8.72
N PHE A 188 -1.78 -11.14 8.42
CA PHE A 188 -2.11 -10.57 7.12
C PHE A 188 -0.95 -10.59 6.10
N SER A 189 0.24 -11.03 6.51
CA SER A 189 1.41 -11.13 5.63
C SER A 189 1.90 -12.57 5.48
N PRO A 190 1.09 -13.46 4.89
CA PRO A 190 1.44 -14.89 4.78
C PRO A 190 2.63 -15.14 3.84
N ASN A 191 2.88 -14.21 2.90
CA ASN A 191 3.89 -14.38 1.85
C ASN A 191 5.24 -13.71 2.16
N GLY A 192 5.35 -13.06 3.31
CA GLY A 192 6.59 -12.43 3.74
C GLY A 192 7.66 -13.43 4.16
N ALA A 193 8.87 -12.94 4.38
CA ALA A 193 9.95 -13.67 5.02
C ALA A 193 10.32 -12.96 6.35
N ASP A 194 10.88 -13.71 7.30
CA ASP A 194 11.54 -13.08 8.45
C ASP A 194 12.79 -12.34 7.95
N THR A 195 12.75 -11.02 8.03
CA THR A 195 13.85 -10.17 7.54
C THR A 195 15.09 -10.19 8.44
N LYS A 196 15.00 -10.84 9.61
CA LYS A 196 16.01 -10.77 10.68
C LYS A 196 16.26 -9.34 11.18
N ILE A 197 15.42 -8.39 10.79
CA ILE A 197 15.42 -7.03 11.35
C ILE A 197 14.38 -6.98 12.46
N ARG A 198 14.80 -6.49 13.61
CA ARG A 198 13.95 -6.28 14.78
C ARG A 198 13.97 -4.80 15.12
N PHE A 199 12.85 -4.34 15.61
CA PHE A 199 12.74 -2.98 16.10
C PHE A 199 12.53 -3.00 17.60
N ARG A 200 13.03 -1.97 18.26
CA ARG A 200 12.72 -1.69 19.67
C ARG A 200 12.45 -0.20 19.81
N LEU A 201 11.53 0.17 20.65
CA LEU A 201 11.32 1.57 20.97
C LEU A 201 12.57 2.15 21.67
N ALA A 202 13.00 3.35 21.26
CA ALA A 202 14.13 4.02 21.87
C ALA A 202 13.87 4.31 23.35
N GLU A 203 14.81 3.98 24.21
CA GLU A 203 14.70 4.24 25.67
C GLU A 203 15.47 5.50 26.08
N TYR A 204 16.46 5.90 25.28
CA TYR A 204 17.32 7.04 25.54
C TYR A 204 17.34 7.95 24.34
N ASP A 205 17.41 9.26 24.59
CA ASP A 205 17.64 10.27 23.55
C ASP A 205 19.10 10.25 23.06
N PRO A 206 19.46 11.03 22.02
CA PRO A 206 20.84 11.10 21.52
C PRO A 206 21.87 11.55 22.56
N ASN A 207 21.46 12.25 23.60
CA ASN A 207 22.29 12.73 24.69
C ASN A 207 22.44 11.71 25.85
N GLY A 208 21.82 10.54 25.73
CA GLY A 208 21.84 9.49 26.74
C GLY A 208 20.86 9.72 27.90
N ARG A 209 19.90 10.63 27.77
CA ARG A 209 18.85 10.83 28.78
C ARG A 209 17.72 9.86 28.55
N LYS A 210 17.24 9.26 29.62
CA LYS A 210 16.07 8.37 29.55
C LYS A 210 14.84 9.18 29.11
N MET A 211 14.12 8.66 28.11
CA MET A 211 12.89 9.26 27.61
C MET A 211 11.74 9.09 28.60
N GLU A 212 10.89 10.08 28.72
CA GLU A 212 9.68 10.02 29.56
C GLU A 212 8.70 8.97 28.99
N GLU A 213 8.49 8.99 27.68
CA GLU A 213 7.72 8.00 26.95
C GLU A 213 8.66 7.22 26.03
N LYS A 214 8.72 5.91 26.21
CA LYS A 214 9.61 5.04 25.44
C LYS A 214 9.29 5.13 23.96
N GLY A 215 10.29 5.54 23.16
CA GLY A 215 10.17 5.66 21.70
C GLY A 215 9.37 6.86 21.21
N ILE A 216 8.92 7.76 22.08
CA ILE A 216 8.11 8.93 21.70
C ILE A 216 8.85 10.22 22.06
N ASN A 217 9.13 11.01 21.06
CA ASN A 217 9.70 12.35 21.21
C ASN A 217 8.65 13.41 20.83
N ARG A 218 8.06 14.05 21.82
CA ARG A 218 7.03 15.08 21.61
C ARG A 218 7.67 16.42 21.29
N TYR A 219 7.24 17.03 20.20
CA TYR A 219 7.72 18.33 19.75
C TYR A 219 6.55 19.23 19.37
N SER A 220 6.29 20.24 20.19
CA SER A 220 5.17 21.14 19.98
C SER A 220 5.61 22.43 19.29
N LEU A 221 4.86 22.85 18.31
CA LEU A 221 5.06 24.09 17.54
C LEU A 221 3.84 24.99 17.67
N SER A 222 4.02 26.29 17.39
CA SER A 222 2.88 27.17 17.16
C SER A 222 2.15 26.74 15.88
N THR A 223 0.85 27.07 15.77
CA THR A 223 0.06 26.81 14.55
C THR A 223 0.74 27.38 13.31
N SER A 224 1.33 28.57 13.41
CA SER A 224 2.04 29.22 12.31
C SER A 224 3.30 28.45 11.90
N ASP A 225 4.11 27.99 12.86
CA ASP A 225 5.33 27.25 12.58
C ASP A 225 5.02 25.87 12.01
N LEU A 226 3.96 25.23 12.52
CA LEU A 226 3.49 23.94 12.06
C LEU A 226 3.00 24.01 10.59
N ASN A 227 2.24 25.05 10.23
CA ASN A 227 1.78 25.28 8.86
C ASN A 227 2.92 25.60 7.87
N ASN A 228 4.04 26.10 8.38
CA ASN A 228 5.25 26.38 7.59
C ASN A 228 6.29 25.27 7.66
N LEU A 229 5.98 24.16 8.32
CA LEU A 229 6.88 23.03 8.42
C LEU A 229 6.95 22.30 7.06
N ASN A 230 8.15 21.89 6.70
CA ASN A 230 8.40 21.09 5.51
C ASN A 230 9.48 20.03 5.81
N PRO A 231 9.70 19.03 4.94
CA PRO A 231 10.67 17.97 5.17
C PRO A 231 12.09 18.49 5.45
N GLU A 232 12.52 19.53 4.77
CA GLU A 232 13.86 20.12 4.96
C GLU A 232 14.03 20.72 6.36
N LYS A 233 13.00 21.42 6.87
CA LYS A 233 13.02 21.96 8.23
C LYS A 233 13.02 20.86 9.29
N ILE A 234 12.36 19.73 9.03
CA ILE A 234 12.38 18.56 9.91
C ILE A 234 13.80 18.00 9.97
N LYS A 235 14.40 17.74 8.81
CA LYS A 235 15.73 17.13 8.68
C LYS A 235 16.84 17.98 9.30
N ASN A 236 16.73 19.29 9.18
CA ASN A 236 17.72 20.22 9.71
C ASN A 236 17.50 20.57 11.20
N ASN A 237 16.53 19.96 11.88
CA ASN A 237 16.26 20.21 13.27
C ASN A 237 16.78 19.06 14.18
N PRO A 238 17.90 19.25 14.91
CA PRO A 238 18.50 18.20 15.71
C PRO A 238 17.63 17.75 16.91
N LYS A 239 16.57 18.48 17.24
CA LYS A 239 15.62 18.07 18.28
C LYS A 239 14.69 16.95 17.83
N ILE A 240 14.47 16.83 16.52
CA ILE A 240 13.53 15.87 15.94
C ILE A 240 14.14 15.06 14.79
N CYS A 241 15.36 15.33 14.38
CA CYS A 241 16.10 14.50 13.44
C CYS A 241 17.32 13.94 14.17
N TRP A 242 17.18 12.69 14.63
CA TRP A 242 18.24 12.02 15.36
C TRP A 242 19.16 11.25 14.42
N ASP A 243 20.37 10.96 14.84
CA ASP A 243 21.37 10.24 14.03
C ASP A 243 20.79 8.93 13.46
N TYR A 244 20.60 8.88 12.15
CA TYR A 244 20.02 7.73 11.44
C TYR A 244 20.88 6.46 11.56
N LYS A 245 22.17 6.56 11.87
CA LYS A 245 23.01 5.39 12.14
C LYS A 245 22.67 4.71 13.47
N ARG A 246 21.95 5.39 14.32
CA ARG A 246 21.57 4.93 15.66
C ARG A 246 20.06 4.77 15.85
N TYR A 247 19.25 5.47 15.09
CA TYR A 247 17.81 5.52 15.24
C TYR A 247 17.08 5.48 13.91
N LEU A 248 16.02 4.71 13.83
CA LEU A 248 15.02 4.88 12.79
C LEU A 248 14.09 6.01 13.22
N ASN A 249 14.14 7.14 12.50
CA ASN A 249 13.28 8.27 12.76
C ASN A 249 11.95 8.10 12.00
N ILE A 250 10.84 8.26 12.70
CA ILE A 250 9.50 8.31 12.12
C ILE A 250 8.86 9.62 12.58
N TRP A 251 8.51 10.49 11.65
CA TRP A 251 7.90 11.78 11.96
C TRP A 251 6.40 11.73 11.69
N ILE A 252 5.62 12.10 12.70
CA ILE A 252 4.17 12.24 12.61
C ILE A 252 3.84 13.71 12.76
N VAL A 253 3.38 14.32 11.66
CA VAL A 253 3.17 15.76 11.57
C VAL A 253 1.68 16.07 11.47
N GLU A 254 1.17 16.87 12.40
CA GLU A 254 -0.27 17.08 12.55
C GLU A 254 -0.95 17.68 11.31
N ASN A 255 -0.37 18.65 10.66
CA ASN A 255 -1.03 19.34 9.54
C ASN A 255 -0.53 18.92 8.14
N MET A 256 0.22 17.84 8.02
CA MET A 256 0.56 17.33 6.70
C MET A 256 -0.61 16.51 6.14
N GLY A 257 -1.06 16.91 4.96
CA GLY A 257 -2.19 16.25 4.29
C GLY A 257 -1.85 14.94 3.57
N ASN A 258 -0.56 14.66 3.35
CA ASN A 258 -0.09 13.46 2.66
C ASN A 258 1.12 12.90 3.38
N SER A 259 1.23 11.58 3.39
CA SER A 259 2.44 10.89 3.84
C SER A 259 3.55 11.07 2.81
N VAL A 260 4.74 11.37 3.26
CA VAL A 260 5.93 11.53 2.43
C VAL A 260 7.02 10.61 2.96
N SER A 261 7.46 9.66 2.14
CA SER A 261 8.68 8.93 2.43
C SER A 261 9.90 9.73 1.99
N THR A 262 10.93 9.75 2.79
CA THR A 262 12.20 10.29 2.34
C THR A 262 12.89 9.34 1.38
N PRO A 263 13.73 9.83 0.47
CA PRO A 263 14.39 8.99 -0.50
C PRO A 263 15.20 7.90 0.22
N HIS A 264 15.03 6.69 -0.24
CA HIS A 264 15.76 5.53 0.21
C HIS A 264 16.60 5.01 -0.95
N TYR A 265 17.84 4.69 -0.64
CA TYR A 265 18.77 4.13 -1.61
C TYR A 265 18.93 2.65 -1.35
N ILE A 266 18.88 1.89 -2.42
CA ILE A 266 19.22 0.49 -2.38
C ILE A 266 20.73 0.43 -2.59
N LEU A 267 21.47 0.13 -1.51
CA LEU A 267 22.93 0.13 -1.51
C LEU A 267 23.55 -1.10 -2.19
N ASN A 268 22.80 -2.20 -2.24
CA ASN A 268 23.25 -3.43 -2.91
C ASN A 268 22.11 -3.96 -3.77
N THR A 269 22.23 -3.80 -5.08
CA THR A 269 21.21 -4.20 -6.06
C THR A 269 21.53 -5.49 -6.78
N ALA A 270 22.69 -6.12 -6.49
CA ALA A 270 23.14 -7.31 -7.22
C ALA A 270 22.09 -8.43 -7.20
N ASP A 271 21.47 -8.66 -6.04
CA ASP A 271 20.44 -9.69 -5.90
C ASP A 271 19.06 -9.23 -6.46
N LEU A 272 18.79 -7.93 -6.41
CA LEU A 272 17.53 -7.37 -6.92
C LEU A 272 17.49 -7.35 -8.45
N ASN A 273 18.62 -7.21 -9.13
CA ASN A 273 18.72 -7.30 -10.59
C ASN A 273 18.39 -8.70 -11.12
N GLN A 274 18.35 -9.73 -10.27
CA GLN A 274 17.91 -11.06 -10.64
C GLN A 274 16.37 -11.19 -10.69
N ILE A 275 15.64 -10.19 -10.23
CA ILE A 275 14.17 -10.16 -10.32
C ILE A 275 13.80 -9.82 -11.76
N GLN A 276 13.12 -10.73 -12.44
CA GLN A 276 12.72 -10.54 -13.85
C GLN A 276 11.88 -9.27 -14.03
N GLY A 277 12.29 -8.41 -14.95
CA GLY A 277 11.60 -7.15 -15.28
C GLY A 277 11.90 -5.99 -14.33
N VAL A 278 12.87 -6.16 -13.43
CA VAL A 278 13.35 -5.10 -12.54
C VAL A 278 14.82 -4.85 -12.85
N SER A 279 15.18 -3.61 -13.08
CA SER A 279 16.58 -3.17 -13.20
C SER A 279 16.83 -2.04 -12.22
N PHE A 280 17.94 -2.10 -11.51
CA PHE A 280 18.39 -1.06 -10.60
C PHE A 280 19.77 -0.56 -11.04
N GLU A 281 19.95 0.73 -10.98
CA GLU A 281 21.26 1.33 -11.07
C GLU A 281 21.94 1.19 -9.71
N GLN A 282 23.10 0.53 -9.68
CA GLN A 282 23.87 0.40 -8.46
C GLN A 282 24.73 1.65 -8.28
N LEU A 283 24.43 2.42 -7.25
CA LEU A 283 25.27 3.55 -6.83
C LEU A 283 26.15 3.14 -5.67
N SER A 284 27.40 3.54 -5.69
CA SER A 284 28.28 3.44 -4.53
C SER A 284 27.89 4.46 -3.47
N LEU A 285 28.30 4.23 -2.22
CA LEU A 285 28.12 5.22 -1.14
C LEU A 285 28.71 6.57 -1.50
N GLU A 286 29.87 6.58 -2.18
CA GLU A 286 30.55 7.81 -2.62
C GLU A 286 29.75 8.56 -3.70
N GLU A 287 29.08 7.85 -4.61
CA GLU A 287 28.21 8.44 -5.63
C GLU A 287 26.92 8.99 -5.01
N ILE A 288 26.37 8.30 -4.01
CA ILE A 288 25.19 8.76 -3.26
C ILE A 288 25.54 10.06 -2.51
N GLU A 289 26.69 10.11 -1.85
CA GLU A 289 27.14 11.32 -1.15
C GLU A 289 27.40 12.49 -2.10
N LYS A 290 27.91 12.23 -3.32
CA LYS A 290 28.14 13.26 -4.35
C LYS A 290 26.85 13.81 -4.98
N GLN A 291 25.74 13.08 -4.92
CA GLN A 291 24.46 13.52 -5.49
C GLN A 291 23.67 14.47 -4.57
N GLU A 292 24.29 15.05 -3.57
CA GLU A 292 23.66 15.93 -2.56
C GLU A 292 22.55 15.26 -1.72
N TYR A 293 22.42 13.95 -1.84
CA TYR A 293 21.50 13.21 -0.98
C TYR A 293 22.19 12.94 0.35
N SER A 294 21.74 13.63 1.36
CA SER A 294 22.22 13.40 2.72
C SER A 294 21.68 12.07 3.23
N LEU A 295 22.56 11.23 3.80
CA LEU A 295 22.12 10.04 4.53
C LEU A 295 21.23 10.37 5.74
N THR A 296 21.14 11.64 6.14
CA THR A 296 20.18 12.13 7.13
C THR A 296 18.75 12.12 6.60
N ASP A 297 18.55 11.86 5.31
CA ASP A 297 17.25 11.82 4.66
C ASP A 297 16.53 10.48 4.82
N ILE A 298 17.08 9.58 5.63
CA ILE A 298 16.48 8.27 5.88
C ILE A 298 15.48 8.37 7.02
N GLY A 299 14.22 8.22 6.69
CA GLY A 299 13.11 8.20 7.64
C GLY A 299 11.76 8.30 6.95
N LEU A 300 10.70 8.17 7.72
CA LEU A 300 9.32 8.19 7.23
C LEU A 300 8.57 9.37 7.83
N ILE A 301 7.98 10.21 6.99
CA ILE A 301 7.14 11.34 7.40
C ILE A 301 5.69 10.99 7.11
N TYR A 302 4.85 10.99 8.14
CA TYR A 302 3.42 10.73 8.03
C TYR A 302 2.61 11.97 8.43
N GLY A 303 1.55 12.24 7.72
CA GLY A 303 0.48 13.08 8.22
C GLY A 303 -0.22 12.40 9.41
N ALA A 304 -0.53 13.14 10.47
CA ALA A 304 -1.19 12.56 11.63
C ALA A 304 -2.56 11.93 11.30
N ARG A 305 -3.24 12.40 10.26
CA ARG A 305 -4.48 11.79 9.74
C ARG A 305 -4.26 10.37 9.23
N ASP A 306 -3.19 10.17 8.47
CA ASP A 306 -2.91 8.86 7.86
C ASP A 306 -2.42 7.86 8.90
N PHE A 307 -1.89 8.38 10.03
CA PHE A 307 -1.37 7.58 11.13
C PHE A 307 -2.46 7.13 12.11
N ALA A 308 -3.50 7.96 12.30
CA ALA A 308 -4.52 7.78 13.33
C ALA A 308 -5.85 7.22 12.79
N ILE A 309 -5.87 6.53 11.65
CA ILE A 309 -7.11 6.00 11.05
C ILE A 309 -7.56 4.74 11.83
N GLU A 310 -8.14 4.95 13.01
CA GLU A 310 -8.88 3.89 13.71
C GLU A 310 -10.29 3.65 13.13
N ASP A 311 -10.90 4.62 12.46
CA ASP A 311 -12.34 4.60 12.14
C ASP A 311 -12.72 3.88 10.85
N VAL A 312 -11.81 3.37 10.06
CA VAL A 312 -12.12 2.82 8.72
C VAL A 312 -11.74 1.35 8.51
N GLY A 313 -11.29 0.64 9.53
CA GLY A 313 -10.99 -0.81 9.40
C GLY A 313 -9.85 -1.12 8.42
N TYR A 314 -9.11 -0.11 7.95
CA TYR A 314 -7.90 -0.31 7.19
C TYR A 314 -6.71 -0.43 8.16
N PRO A 315 -5.89 -1.46 8.02
CA PRO A 315 -4.59 -1.45 8.68
C PRO A 315 -3.86 -0.17 8.23
N THR A 316 -3.30 0.56 9.19
CA THR A 316 -2.42 1.69 8.90
C THR A 316 -1.48 1.29 7.75
N GLN A 317 -1.37 2.11 6.70
CA GLN A 317 -0.56 1.82 5.51
C GLN A 317 0.95 1.81 5.83
N MET A 318 1.32 1.16 6.93
CA MET A 318 2.70 0.94 7.32
C MET A 318 3.09 -0.53 7.11
N GLY A 319 2.92 -1.00 5.89
CA GLY A 319 3.37 -2.32 5.46
C GLY A 319 3.91 -2.27 4.05
#